data_d7991a64489d18a1a77b60837ac860be
#
_entry.id   d7991a64489d18a1a77b60837ac860be
#
_cell.length_a   1.000
_cell.length_b   1.000
_cell.length_c   1.000
_cell.angle_alpha   90.00
_cell.angle_beta   90.00
_cell.angle_gamma   90.00
#
_symmetry.space_group_name_H-M   'P 1'
#
loop_
_entity.id
_entity.type
_entity.pdbx_description
1 polymer ?
#
loop_
_entity_poly.entity_id
_entity_poly.type
_entity_poly.pdbx_seq_one_letter_code
_entity_poly.pdbx_strand_id
1 'polypeptide(L)'
;MTVWVIRAGRNGEREAWCLEHGFAGGGWSEVPSLVGARSREDVRQVLARTLPEDSVAKRNNNTGQLWGLKTIGAGDIVIMPMKTTKTLAIGRAVSGYEYLDNPDPSLRHVVRVD
;
A
#
# COMPACT_ATOMS: atom_id res chain seq x y z
N MET A 1 -15.21 3.88 -11.14
CA MET A 1 -14.42 2.72 -10.68
C MET A 1 -13.03 2.79 -11.26
N THR A 2 -12.04 2.62 -10.43
CA THR A 2 -10.63 2.67 -10.83
C THR A 2 -10.01 1.28 -10.66
N VAL A 3 -9.01 0.98 -11.49
CA VAL A 3 -8.22 -0.25 -11.38
C VAL A 3 -6.84 0.11 -10.85
N TRP A 4 -6.42 -0.58 -9.80
CA TRP A 4 -5.14 -0.36 -9.13
C TRP A 4 -4.29 -1.62 -9.21
N VAL A 5 -3.00 -1.45 -9.41
CA VAL A 5 -2.04 -2.56 -9.36
C VAL A 5 -1.19 -2.37 -8.10
N ILE A 6 -1.27 -3.35 -7.19
CA ILE A 6 -0.56 -3.30 -5.90
C ILE A 6 0.23 -4.59 -5.74
N ARG A 7 1.55 -4.47 -5.60
CA ARG A 7 2.43 -5.62 -5.40
C ARG A 7 2.56 -5.93 -3.91
N ALA A 8 2.64 -7.21 -3.58
CA ALA A 8 2.80 -7.68 -2.21
C ALA A 8 4.27 -7.98 -1.91
N GLY A 9 5.10 -6.96 -2.03
CA GLY A 9 6.53 -7.05 -1.84
C GLY A 9 7.30 -7.19 -3.14
N ARG A 10 8.60 -6.86 -3.09
CA ARG A 10 9.49 -6.93 -4.25
C ARG A 10 9.61 -8.35 -4.79
N ASN A 11 9.63 -9.32 -3.89
CA ASN A 11 9.78 -10.74 -4.21
C ASN A 11 8.53 -11.55 -3.81
N GLY A 12 7.41 -10.89 -3.56
CA GLY A 12 6.17 -11.56 -3.16
C GLY A 12 6.11 -11.95 -1.70
N GLU A 13 6.89 -11.31 -0.83
CA GLU A 13 6.99 -11.68 0.59
C GLU A 13 5.65 -11.63 1.32
N ARG A 14 4.72 -10.75 0.89
CA ARG A 14 3.43 -10.57 1.57
C ARG A 14 2.26 -11.23 0.85
N GLU A 15 2.50 -11.94 -0.25
CA GLU A 15 1.42 -12.52 -1.06
C GLU A 15 0.51 -13.44 -0.25
N ALA A 16 1.11 -14.38 0.48
CA ALA A 16 0.34 -15.34 1.28
C ALA A 16 -0.50 -14.64 2.35
N TRP A 17 0.10 -13.68 3.04
CA TRP A 17 -0.60 -12.92 4.08
C TRP A 17 -1.76 -12.12 3.49
N CYS A 18 -1.53 -11.44 2.37
CA CYS A 18 -2.57 -10.66 1.70
C CYS A 18 -3.77 -11.52 1.30
N LEU A 19 -3.50 -12.68 0.68
CA LEU A 19 -4.56 -13.60 0.27
C LEU A 19 -5.30 -14.18 1.46
N GLU A 20 -4.57 -14.59 2.49
CA GLU A 20 -5.17 -15.23 3.66
C GLU A 20 -6.06 -14.27 4.45
N HIS A 21 -5.65 -13.02 4.59
CA HIS A 21 -6.35 -12.05 5.44
C HIS A 21 -7.22 -11.05 4.67
N GLY A 22 -7.22 -11.08 3.36
CA GLY A 22 -8.06 -10.19 2.55
C GLY A 22 -7.58 -8.75 2.51
N PHE A 23 -6.26 -8.56 2.35
CA PHE A 23 -5.67 -7.22 2.25
C PHE A 23 -4.85 -7.08 0.98
N ALA A 24 -4.63 -5.83 0.58
CA ALA A 24 -3.62 -5.45 -0.40
C ALA A 24 -2.79 -4.32 0.16
N GLY A 25 -1.50 -4.30 -0.18
CA GLY A 25 -0.58 -3.26 0.28
C GLY A 25 0.52 -3.81 1.16
N GLY A 26 0.87 -3.03 2.17
CA GLY A 26 2.00 -3.33 3.07
C GLY A 26 3.30 -2.70 2.60
N GLY A 27 4.34 -2.82 3.41
CA GLY A 27 5.61 -2.15 3.20
C GLY A 27 5.69 -0.83 3.95
N TRP A 28 6.72 -0.05 3.65
CA TRP A 28 6.99 1.25 4.29
C TRP A 28 6.97 1.17 5.82
N SER A 29 7.77 0.24 6.36
CA SER A 29 7.81 -0.08 7.80
C SER A 29 8.11 1.14 8.67
N GLU A 30 8.89 2.09 8.18
CA GLU A 30 9.31 3.29 8.92
C GLU A 30 8.25 4.40 8.88
N VAL A 31 7.24 4.27 8.00
CA VAL A 31 6.24 5.32 7.80
C VAL A 31 5.10 5.15 8.78
N PRO A 32 4.76 6.20 9.56
CA PRO A 32 3.63 6.13 10.50
C PRO A 32 2.28 6.16 9.77
N SER A 33 1.19 6.09 10.52
CA SER A 33 -0.15 6.14 9.95
C SER A 33 -0.34 7.36 9.06
N LEU A 34 -0.91 7.13 7.88
CA LEU A 34 -1.27 8.19 6.93
C LEU A 34 -2.76 8.54 6.98
N VAL A 35 -3.48 8.08 8.00
CA VAL A 35 -4.92 8.35 8.14
C VAL A 35 -5.20 9.84 8.10
N GLY A 36 -4.34 10.66 8.72
CA GLY A 36 -4.50 12.11 8.73
C GLY A 36 -4.02 12.84 7.48
N ALA A 37 -3.36 12.16 6.55
CA ALA A 37 -2.88 12.79 5.31
C ALA A 37 -4.05 13.04 4.37
N ARG A 38 -4.23 14.29 3.94
CA ARG A 38 -5.35 14.71 3.11
C ARG A 38 -4.95 15.11 1.70
N SER A 39 -3.65 15.12 1.41
CA SER A 39 -3.12 15.49 0.12
C SER A 39 -1.85 14.71 -0.17
N ARG A 40 -1.48 14.69 -1.45
CA ARG A 40 -0.21 14.10 -1.88
C ARG A 40 0.97 14.79 -1.18
N GLU A 41 0.90 16.09 -1.00
CA GLU A 41 1.95 16.86 -0.31
C GLU A 41 2.08 16.46 1.16
N ASP A 42 0.96 16.16 1.84
CA ASP A 42 1.00 15.67 3.22
C ASP A 42 1.79 14.37 3.31
N VAL A 43 1.56 13.44 2.38
CA VAL A 43 2.31 12.19 2.31
C VAL A 43 3.79 12.45 2.06
N ARG A 44 4.10 13.33 1.11
CA ARG A 44 5.49 13.68 0.79
C ARG A 44 6.22 14.23 2.02
N GLN A 45 5.57 15.08 2.78
CA GLN A 45 6.16 15.65 4.01
C GLN A 45 6.45 14.58 5.06
N VAL A 46 5.55 13.62 5.23
CA VAL A 46 5.78 12.49 6.14
C VAL A 46 7.01 11.69 5.70
N LEU A 47 7.13 11.41 4.40
CA LEU A 47 8.28 10.66 3.88
C LEU A 47 9.58 11.45 4.04
N ALA A 48 9.53 12.77 3.88
CA ALA A 48 10.72 13.61 4.06
C ALA A 48 11.23 13.56 5.51
N ARG A 49 10.32 13.42 6.49
CA ARG A 49 10.69 13.32 7.90
C ARG A 49 11.15 11.93 8.30
N THR A 50 10.50 10.90 7.77
CA THR A 50 10.73 9.51 8.21
C THR A 50 11.82 8.80 7.42
N LEU A 51 12.04 9.22 6.17
CA LEU A 51 13.05 8.64 5.27
C LEU A 51 13.88 9.79 4.66
N PRO A 52 14.62 10.56 5.48
CA PRO A 52 15.30 11.77 5.01
C PRO A 52 16.45 11.47 4.04
N GLU A 53 17.00 10.25 4.06
CA GLU A 53 18.13 9.86 3.21
C GLU A 53 17.71 9.50 1.77
N ASP A 54 16.41 9.36 1.50
CA ASP A 54 15.94 9.02 0.17
C ASP A 54 16.19 10.17 -0.81
N SER A 55 16.54 9.82 -2.05
CA SER A 55 16.67 10.81 -3.13
C SER A 55 15.30 11.43 -3.43
N VAL A 56 15.31 12.58 -4.11
CA VAL A 56 14.07 13.25 -4.53
C VAL A 56 13.24 12.33 -5.43
N ALA A 57 13.90 11.63 -6.38
CA ALA A 57 13.20 10.71 -7.28
C ALA A 57 12.53 9.56 -6.51
N LYS A 58 13.25 8.97 -5.57
CA LYS A 58 12.71 7.86 -4.74
C LYS A 58 11.57 8.35 -3.86
N ARG A 59 11.71 9.54 -3.25
CA ARG A 59 10.65 10.13 -2.43
C ARG A 59 9.39 10.39 -3.25
N ASN A 60 9.53 10.94 -4.45
CA ASN A 60 8.39 11.21 -5.31
C ASN A 60 7.69 9.92 -5.74
N ASN A 61 8.46 8.87 -6.06
CA ASN A 61 7.90 7.58 -6.42
C ASN A 61 7.11 6.96 -5.25
N ASN A 62 7.69 6.95 -4.06
CA ASN A 62 7.03 6.42 -2.87
C ASN A 62 5.80 7.26 -2.50
N THR A 63 5.88 8.57 -2.63
CA THR A 63 4.74 9.46 -2.41
C THR A 63 3.58 9.09 -3.33
N GLY A 64 3.85 8.86 -4.60
CA GLY A 64 2.84 8.46 -5.57
C GLY A 64 2.18 7.14 -5.22
N GLN A 65 2.97 6.16 -4.81
CA GLN A 65 2.44 4.84 -4.44
C GLN A 65 1.59 4.91 -3.17
N LEU A 66 2.05 5.59 -2.14
CA LEU A 66 1.31 5.71 -0.88
C LEU A 66 0.06 6.58 -1.04
N TRP A 67 0.15 7.66 -1.81
CA TRP A 67 -1.03 8.47 -2.09
C TRP A 67 -2.06 7.69 -2.91
N GLY A 68 -1.60 6.86 -3.87
CA GLY A 68 -2.47 5.93 -4.58
C GLY A 68 -3.23 5.02 -3.61
N LEU A 69 -2.52 4.41 -2.68
CA LEU A 69 -3.14 3.54 -1.66
C LEU A 69 -4.17 4.31 -0.82
N LYS A 70 -3.90 5.58 -0.50
CA LYS A 70 -4.82 6.44 0.24
C LYS A 70 -6.10 6.77 -0.54
N THR A 71 -6.04 6.76 -1.86
CA THR A 71 -7.17 7.18 -2.72
C THR A 71 -8.03 6.02 -3.21
N ILE A 72 -7.63 4.78 -2.96
CA ILE A 72 -8.45 3.62 -3.29
C ILE A 72 -9.76 3.70 -2.52
N GLY A 73 -10.87 3.55 -3.23
CA GLY A 73 -12.21 3.58 -2.64
C GLY A 73 -12.91 2.23 -2.76
N ALA A 74 -13.92 2.03 -1.91
CA ALA A 74 -14.75 0.83 -1.98
C ALA A 74 -15.35 0.69 -3.38
N GLY A 75 -15.26 -0.51 -3.95
CA GLY A 75 -15.72 -0.80 -5.31
C GLY A 75 -14.63 -0.77 -6.36
N ASP A 76 -13.48 -0.17 -6.08
CA ASP A 76 -12.34 -0.18 -7.01
C ASP A 76 -11.81 -1.59 -7.17
N ILE A 77 -11.24 -1.88 -8.34
CA ILE A 77 -10.61 -3.17 -8.63
C ILE A 77 -9.14 -3.09 -8.21
N VAL A 78 -8.68 -4.12 -7.51
CA VAL A 78 -7.28 -4.26 -7.11
C VAL A 78 -6.70 -5.50 -7.75
N ILE A 79 -5.61 -5.33 -8.48
CA ILE A 79 -4.87 -6.42 -9.12
C ILE A 79 -3.53 -6.54 -8.40
N MET A 80 -3.25 -7.74 -7.89
CA MET A 80 -1.98 -8.05 -7.24
C MET A 80 -1.22 -9.06 -8.08
N PRO A 81 -0.17 -8.63 -8.80
CA PRO A 81 0.68 -9.57 -9.52
C PRO A 81 1.39 -10.49 -8.53
N MET A 82 1.25 -11.80 -8.74
CA MET A 82 1.82 -12.82 -7.86
C MET A 82 3.16 -13.27 -8.42
N LYS A 83 4.23 -12.92 -7.72
CA LYS A 83 5.57 -13.23 -8.19
C LYS A 83 5.91 -14.71 -8.02
N THR A 84 5.43 -15.32 -6.93
CA THR A 84 5.73 -16.72 -6.62
C THR A 84 5.04 -17.70 -7.55
N THR A 85 3.82 -17.39 -7.98
CA THR A 85 3.01 -18.25 -8.85
C THR A 85 2.95 -17.76 -10.30
N LYS A 86 3.43 -16.53 -10.56
CA LYS A 86 3.40 -15.87 -11.87
C LYS A 86 1.97 -15.74 -12.43
N THR A 87 1.02 -15.47 -11.51
CA THR A 87 -0.39 -15.27 -11.83
C THR A 87 -0.83 -13.89 -11.34
N LEU A 88 -2.10 -13.55 -11.55
CA LEU A 88 -2.70 -12.32 -11.01
C LEU A 88 -3.79 -12.69 -10.02
N ALA A 89 -3.75 -12.06 -8.85
CA ALA A 89 -4.88 -12.06 -7.94
C ALA A 89 -5.70 -10.81 -8.23
N ILE A 90 -7.01 -10.97 -8.37
CA ILE A 90 -7.92 -9.86 -8.68
C ILE A 90 -8.99 -9.82 -7.61
N GLY A 91 -9.16 -8.65 -7.00
CA GLY A 91 -10.17 -8.44 -5.96
C GLY A 91 -10.83 -7.09 -6.11
N ARG A 92 -11.80 -6.85 -5.24
CA ARG A 92 -12.51 -5.59 -5.18
C ARG A 92 -12.25 -4.96 -3.81
N ALA A 93 -11.87 -3.69 -3.78
CA ALA A 93 -11.70 -2.98 -2.52
C ALA A 93 -13.04 -2.87 -1.80
N VAL A 94 -13.07 -3.21 -0.52
CA VAL A 94 -14.27 -3.09 0.32
C VAL A 94 -14.16 -1.97 1.32
N SER A 95 -12.96 -1.40 1.45
CA SER A 95 -12.72 -0.23 2.30
C SER A 95 -11.68 0.67 1.64
N GLY A 96 -11.51 1.87 2.19
CA GLY A 96 -10.37 2.72 1.87
C GLY A 96 -9.13 2.31 2.66
N TYR A 97 -8.12 3.17 2.63
CA TYR A 97 -6.87 2.97 3.35
C TYR A 97 -7.10 2.71 4.85
N GLU A 98 -6.38 1.73 5.39
CA GLU A 98 -6.34 1.44 6.82
C GLU A 98 -4.89 1.32 7.27
N TYR A 99 -4.64 1.75 8.50
CA TYR A 99 -3.36 1.54 9.17
C TYR A 99 -3.61 0.53 10.30
N LEU A 100 -3.12 -0.69 10.12
CA LEU A 100 -3.38 -1.78 11.06
C LEU A 100 -2.45 -1.68 12.28
N ASP A 101 -2.97 -2.09 13.43
CA ASP A 101 -2.18 -2.28 14.64
C ASP A 101 -1.56 -3.68 14.60
N ASN A 102 -0.62 -3.89 13.68
CA ASN A 102 0.05 -5.17 13.49
C ASN A 102 1.46 -5.09 14.07
N PRO A 103 1.91 -6.10 14.83
CA PRO A 103 3.28 -6.11 15.37
C PRO A 103 4.35 -6.13 14.28
N ASP A 104 4.03 -6.68 13.10
CA ASP A 104 4.93 -6.58 11.95
C ASP A 104 4.71 -5.24 11.26
N PRO A 105 5.70 -4.31 11.30
CA PRO A 105 5.52 -2.98 10.72
C PRO A 105 5.37 -2.97 9.20
N SER A 106 5.70 -4.05 8.51
CA SER A 106 5.50 -4.15 7.06
C SER A 106 4.07 -4.49 6.66
N LEU A 107 3.16 -4.74 7.64
CA LEU A 107 1.79 -5.18 7.40
C LEU A 107 0.75 -4.16 7.90
N ARG A 108 1.09 -2.88 7.88
CA ARG A 108 0.24 -1.83 8.48
C ARG A 108 -0.51 -0.97 7.48
N HIS A 109 0.11 -0.62 6.35
CA HIS A 109 -0.49 0.26 5.32
C HIS A 109 -1.24 -0.60 4.31
N VAL A 110 -2.56 -0.70 4.42
CA VAL A 110 -3.34 -1.66 3.61
C VAL A 110 -4.69 -1.09 3.20
N VAL A 111 -5.32 -1.78 2.24
CA VAL A 111 -6.77 -1.69 1.98
C VAL A 111 -7.34 -3.10 2.07
N ARG A 112 -8.61 -3.19 2.50
CA ARG A 112 -9.31 -4.48 2.52
C ARG A 112 -9.83 -4.81 1.14
N VAL A 113 -9.68 -6.07 0.75
CA VAL A 113 -10.14 -6.56 -0.55
C VAL A 113 -10.94 -7.84 -0.38
N ASP A 114 -11.85 -8.02 -1.30
CA ASP A 114 -12.71 -9.20 -1.36
C ASP A 114 -12.35 -10.07 -2.56
#